data_9cf5564ec24d5f1e36dc8f482fb0dcc7
#
_entry.id   9cf5564ec24d5f1e36dc8f482fb0dcc7
#
_cell.length_a   1.000
_cell.length_b   1.000
_cell.length_c   1.000
_cell.angle_alpha   90.00
_cell.angle_beta   90.00
_cell.angle_gamma   90.00
#
_symmetry.space_group_name_H-M   'P 1'
#
loop_
_entity.id
_entity.type
_entity.pdbx_description
1 polymer ?
#
loop_
_entity_poly.entity_id
_entity_poly.type
_entity_poly.pdbx_seq_one_letter_code
_entity_poly.pdbx_strand_id
1 'polypeptide(L)'
;NTLYKEQAHIIRSIAAEGNGAVFLGRCAEIVLAGQPEVYSFFICADDAYRTRRAGTHYGGMSLKQLNEIEEKRSNYYAFYTGKKWGDPQNFDLVINTSRIQLEQAADLIIDYVNRVQGE
;
A
#
# COMPACT_ATOMS: atom_id res chain seq x y z
N ASN A 1 11.83 -16.22 7.65
CA ASN A 1 12.49 -15.12 8.37
C ASN A 1 11.71 -14.73 9.60
N THR A 2 12.40 -14.69 10.73
CA THR A 2 11.78 -14.40 12.03
C THR A 2 11.14 -13.01 12.07
N LEU A 3 11.81 -12.01 11.51
CA LEU A 3 11.28 -10.64 11.49
C LEU A 3 9.96 -10.55 10.74
N TYR A 4 9.86 -11.17 9.57
CA TYR A 4 8.62 -11.18 8.80
C TYR A 4 7.49 -11.86 9.58
N LYS A 5 7.78 -13.00 10.22
CA LYS A 5 6.79 -13.73 11.02
C LYS A 5 6.31 -12.91 12.21
N GLU A 6 7.21 -12.19 12.88
CA GLU A 6 6.86 -11.31 13.98
C GLU A 6 6.00 -10.15 13.52
N GLN A 7 6.32 -9.52 12.38
CA GLN A 7 5.50 -8.47 11.79
C GLN A 7 4.10 -8.97 11.46
N ALA A 8 4.00 -10.15 10.84
CA ALA A 8 2.72 -10.73 10.49
C ALA A 8 1.88 -11.01 11.74
N HIS A 9 2.50 -11.50 12.81
CA HIS A 9 1.83 -11.74 14.08
C HIS A 9 1.28 -10.44 14.68
N ILE A 10 2.08 -9.38 14.67
CA ILE A 10 1.65 -8.07 15.17
C ILE A 10 0.48 -7.52 14.37
N ILE A 11 0.55 -7.61 13.04
CA ILE A 11 -0.53 -7.16 12.15
C ILE A 11 -1.83 -7.90 12.47
N ARG A 12 -1.77 -9.22 12.60
CA ARG A 12 -2.95 -10.04 12.95
C ARG A 12 -3.50 -9.68 14.32
N SER A 13 -2.62 -9.44 15.28
CA SER A 13 -3.03 -9.08 16.65
C SER A 13 -3.76 -7.74 16.68
N ILE A 14 -3.25 -6.73 15.98
CA ILE A 14 -3.89 -5.42 15.90
C ILE A 14 -5.24 -5.52 15.20
N ALA A 15 -5.31 -6.25 14.10
CA ALA A 15 -6.57 -6.44 13.38
C ALA A 15 -7.62 -7.16 14.24
N ALA A 16 -7.20 -8.13 15.04
CA ALA A 16 -8.09 -8.90 15.91
C ALA A 16 -8.68 -8.08 17.06
N GLU A 17 -8.05 -6.97 17.44
CA GLU A 17 -8.58 -6.09 18.48
C GLU A 17 -9.91 -5.44 18.09
N GLY A 18 -10.19 -5.30 16.79
CA GLY A 18 -11.48 -4.79 16.31
C GLY A 18 -11.68 -3.29 16.44
N ASN A 19 -10.61 -2.55 16.74
CA ASN A 19 -10.68 -1.09 16.92
C ASN A 19 -10.46 -0.29 15.63
N GLY A 20 -10.28 -0.99 14.51
CA GLY A 20 -9.88 -0.39 13.26
C GLY A 20 -8.39 -0.10 13.20
N ALA A 21 -7.80 -0.19 12.02
CA ALA A 21 -6.39 0.09 11.82
C ALA A 21 -6.12 0.43 10.36
N VAL A 22 -5.08 1.24 10.14
CA VAL A 22 -4.54 1.50 8.81
C VAL A 22 -3.09 1.03 8.81
N PHE A 23 -2.76 0.14 7.89
CA PHE A 23 -1.41 -0.39 7.76
C PHE A 23 -0.76 0.18 6.50
N LEU A 24 0.47 0.66 6.64
CA LEU A 24 1.25 1.15 5.51
C LEU A 24 2.31 0.11 5.15
N GLY A 25 2.08 -0.61 4.03
CA GLY A 25 3.00 -1.61 3.54
C GLY A 25 3.07 -2.87 4.39
N ARG A 26 4.27 -3.44 4.52
CA ARG A 26 4.58 -4.63 5.33
C ARG A 26 3.81 -5.89 4.92
N CYS A 27 3.39 -5.96 3.65
CA CYS A 27 2.62 -7.09 3.13
C CYS A 27 1.29 -7.31 3.89
N ALA A 28 0.74 -6.26 4.50
CA ALA A 28 -0.45 -6.38 5.33
C ALA A 28 -1.66 -6.94 4.58
N GLU A 29 -1.84 -6.56 3.31
CA GLU A 29 -2.95 -7.06 2.48
C GLU A 29 -2.85 -8.57 2.24
N ILE A 30 -1.65 -9.13 2.25
CA ILE A 30 -1.43 -10.57 2.12
C ILE A 30 -1.63 -11.26 3.47
N VAL A 31 -1.08 -10.67 4.54
CA VAL A 31 -1.22 -11.21 5.90
C VAL A 31 -2.69 -11.31 6.30
N LEU A 32 -3.50 -10.32 5.93
CA LEU A 32 -4.91 -10.23 6.28
C LEU A 32 -5.85 -10.67 5.14
N ALA A 33 -5.32 -11.32 4.11
CA ALA A 33 -6.12 -11.77 2.96
C ALA A 33 -7.28 -12.65 3.41
N GLY A 34 -8.44 -12.45 2.79
CA GLY A 34 -9.63 -13.24 3.05
C GLY A 34 -10.49 -12.79 4.22
N GLN A 35 -10.06 -11.80 4.98
CA GLN A 35 -10.89 -11.25 6.07
C GLN A 35 -11.90 -10.25 5.49
N PRO A 36 -13.20 -10.36 5.83
CA PRO A 36 -14.25 -9.63 5.12
C PRO A 36 -14.25 -8.12 5.35
N GLU A 37 -13.64 -7.63 6.41
CA GLU A 37 -13.61 -6.21 6.74
C GLU A 37 -12.24 -5.57 6.46
N VAL A 38 -11.43 -6.21 5.64
CA VAL A 38 -10.12 -5.72 5.23
C VAL A 38 -10.20 -5.19 3.81
N TYR A 39 -9.73 -3.96 3.62
CA TYR A 39 -9.71 -3.29 2.31
C TYR A 39 -8.27 -2.91 2.01
N SER A 40 -7.82 -3.17 0.78
CA SER A 40 -6.45 -2.94 0.38
C SER A 40 -6.36 -2.00 -0.83
N PHE A 41 -5.41 -1.07 -0.77
CA PHE A 41 -5.25 -0.03 -1.78
C PHE A 41 -3.78 0.08 -2.16
N PHE A 42 -3.53 0.22 -3.46
CA PHE A 42 -2.19 0.48 -3.96
C PHE A 42 -2.15 1.86 -4.59
N ILE A 43 -1.24 2.70 -4.09
CA ILE A 43 -1.08 4.07 -4.56
C ILE A 43 0.17 4.14 -5.42
N CYS A 44 0.02 4.62 -6.65
CA CYS A 44 1.12 4.75 -7.59
C CYS A 44 1.08 6.13 -8.27
N ALA A 45 2.15 6.44 -8.99
CA ALA A 45 2.25 7.68 -9.74
C ALA A 45 3.26 7.52 -10.87
N ASP A 46 3.12 8.36 -11.92
CA ASP A 46 4.09 8.36 -13.00
C ASP A 46 5.43 8.98 -12.57
N ASP A 47 6.45 8.80 -13.42
CA ASP A 47 7.81 9.22 -13.09
C ASP A 47 7.93 10.73 -12.93
N ALA A 48 7.21 11.51 -13.70
CA ALA A 48 7.26 12.98 -13.62
C ALA A 48 6.73 13.47 -12.27
N TYR A 49 5.60 12.93 -11.83
CA TYR A 49 5.03 13.25 -10.53
C TYR A 49 5.96 12.82 -9.39
N ARG A 50 6.48 11.61 -9.45
CA ARG A 50 7.37 11.05 -8.44
C ARG A 50 8.63 11.90 -8.29
N THR A 51 9.21 12.34 -9.40
CA THR A 51 10.41 13.20 -9.41
C THR A 51 10.12 14.54 -8.76
N ARG A 52 9.01 15.19 -9.09
CA ARG A 52 8.64 16.48 -8.50
C ARG A 52 8.41 16.36 -6.99
N ARG A 53 7.69 15.34 -6.57
CA ARG A 53 7.37 15.13 -5.16
C ARG A 53 8.62 14.80 -4.35
N ALA A 54 9.54 14.02 -4.90
CA ALA A 54 10.80 13.71 -4.24
C ALA A 54 11.65 14.95 -4.01
N GLY A 55 11.65 15.90 -4.97
CA GLY A 55 12.36 17.16 -4.84
C GLY A 55 11.86 18.04 -3.70
N THR A 56 10.60 17.92 -3.33
CA THR A 56 9.98 18.77 -2.30
C THR A 56 9.69 18.04 -0.98
N HIS A 57 9.45 16.75 -1.00
CA HIS A 57 8.97 16.00 0.18
C HIS A 57 9.94 14.93 0.67
N TYR A 58 10.87 14.48 -0.16
CA TYR A 58 11.75 13.35 0.15
C TYR A 58 13.23 13.74 0.09
N GLY A 59 13.58 14.96 0.48
CA GLY A 59 14.96 15.38 0.60
C GLY A 59 15.71 15.51 -0.72
N GLY A 60 15.00 15.69 -1.84
CA GLY A 60 15.63 15.88 -3.14
C GLY A 60 16.10 14.59 -3.81
N MET A 61 15.52 13.45 -3.47
CA MET A 61 15.86 12.18 -4.11
C MET A 61 15.68 12.23 -5.62
N SER A 62 16.61 11.62 -6.36
CA SER A 62 16.50 11.44 -7.80
C SER A 62 15.53 10.30 -8.13
N LEU A 63 15.04 10.27 -9.38
CA LEU A 63 14.23 9.16 -9.86
C LEU A 63 14.96 7.82 -9.73
N LYS A 64 16.27 7.81 -9.99
CA LYS A 64 17.09 6.61 -9.82
C LYS A 64 17.03 6.07 -8.39
N GLN A 65 17.17 6.96 -7.40
CA GLN A 65 17.09 6.59 -5.99
C GLN A 65 15.70 6.07 -5.61
N LEU A 66 14.64 6.71 -6.11
CA LEU A 66 13.26 6.25 -5.89
C LEU A 66 13.06 4.85 -6.48
N ASN A 67 13.55 4.61 -7.68
CA ASN A 67 13.41 3.31 -8.34
C ASN A 67 14.19 2.21 -7.60
N GLU A 68 15.35 2.53 -7.03
CA GLU A 68 16.12 1.60 -6.22
C GLU A 68 15.35 1.18 -4.95
N ILE A 69 14.70 2.14 -4.30
CA ILE A 69 13.85 1.86 -3.12
C ILE A 69 12.67 0.99 -3.53
N GLU A 70 12.02 1.32 -4.64
CA GLU A 70 10.87 0.57 -5.16
C GLU A 70 11.26 -0.86 -5.52
N GLU A 71 12.43 -1.05 -6.14
CA GLU A 71 12.94 -2.39 -6.46
C GLU A 71 13.15 -3.22 -5.19
N LYS A 72 13.69 -2.63 -4.13
CA LYS A 72 13.86 -3.32 -2.86
C LYS A 72 12.53 -3.74 -2.26
N ARG A 73 11.51 -2.88 -2.32
CA ARG A 73 10.15 -3.21 -1.87
C ARG A 73 9.56 -4.35 -2.68
N SER A 74 9.71 -4.29 -3.99
CA SER A 74 9.22 -5.32 -4.91
C SER A 74 9.88 -6.67 -4.63
N ASN A 75 11.20 -6.68 -4.42
CA ASN A 75 11.95 -7.90 -4.11
C ASN A 75 11.57 -8.48 -2.76
N TYR A 76 11.42 -7.64 -1.75
CA TYR A 76 10.97 -8.05 -0.42
C TYR A 76 9.57 -8.70 -0.49
N TYR A 77 8.66 -8.04 -1.19
CA TYR A 77 7.29 -8.51 -1.34
C TYR A 77 7.26 -9.87 -2.05
N ALA A 78 7.97 -10.00 -3.17
CA ALA A 78 8.04 -11.24 -3.92
C ALA A 78 8.66 -12.37 -3.11
N PHE A 79 9.70 -12.08 -2.36
CA PHE A 79 10.38 -13.09 -1.55
C PHE A 79 9.47 -13.68 -0.47
N TYR A 80 8.73 -12.84 0.24
CA TYR A 80 7.91 -13.31 1.36
C TYR A 80 6.50 -13.75 0.96
N THR A 81 5.95 -13.22 -0.13
CA THR A 81 4.57 -13.53 -0.53
C THR A 81 4.46 -14.42 -1.76
N GLY A 82 5.53 -14.51 -2.55
CA GLY A 82 5.49 -15.18 -3.85
C GLY A 82 4.69 -14.44 -4.90
N LYS A 83 4.29 -13.19 -4.63
CA LYS A 83 3.43 -12.40 -5.52
C LYS A 83 4.15 -11.18 -6.05
N LYS A 84 3.65 -10.62 -7.16
CA LYS A 84 4.20 -9.41 -7.76
C LYS A 84 3.67 -8.18 -7.05
N TRP A 85 4.58 -7.31 -6.59
CA TRP A 85 4.21 -6.05 -5.95
C TRP A 85 3.51 -5.12 -6.94
N GLY A 86 2.37 -4.57 -6.52
CA GLY A 86 1.57 -3.69 -7.37
C GLY A 86 0.62 -4.41 -8.31
N ASP A 87 0.54 -5.73 -8.26
CA ASP A 87 -0.41 -6.49 -9.07
C ASP A 87 -1.85 -6.13 -8.65
N PRO A 88 -2.69 -5.60 -9.56
CA PRO A 88 -4.06 -5.21 -9.22
C PRO A 88 -4.90 -6.30 -8.57
N GLN A 89 -4.59 -7.56 -8.80
CA GLN A 89 -5.34 -8.68 -8.23
C GLN A 89 -5.21 -8.76 -6.71
N ASN A 90 -4.19 -8.12 -6.13
CA ASN A 90 -3.95 -8.14 -4.70
C ASN A 90 -4.60 -6.98 -3.94
N PHE A 91 -5.27 -6.07 -4.65
CA PHE A 91 -5.79 -4.84 -4.07
C PHE A 91 -7.24 -4.60 -4.49
N ASP A 92 -8.02 -3.99 -3.61
CA ASP A 92 -9.38 -3.59 -3.93
C ASP A 92 -9.39 -2.44 -4.94
N LEU A 93 -8.44 -1.52 -4.82
CA LEU A 93 -8.36 -0.35 -5.69
C LEU A 93 -6.91 0.04 -5.89
N VAL A 94 -6.55 0.35 -7.14
CA VAL A 94 -5.25 0.91 -7.50
C VAL A 94 -5.48 2.34 -7.97
N ILE A 95 -4.81 3.31 -7.32
CA ILE A 95 -4.99 4.73 -7.61
C ILE A 95 -3.68 5.32 -8.08
N ASN A 96 -3.70 5.87 -9.29
CA ASN A 96 -2.60 6.69 -9.81
C ASN A 96 -2.86 8.15 -9.43
N THR A 97 -2.01 8.72 -8.58
CA THR A 97 -2.19 10.06 -8.04
C THR A 97 -1.56 11.16 -8.87
N SER A 98 -1.10 10.85 -10.09
CA SER A 98 -0.40 11.83 -10.93
C SER A 98 -1.26 13.00 -11.38
N ARG A 99 -2.57 12.81 -11.44
CA ARG A 99 -3.50 13.78 -12.03
C ARG A 99 -4.59 14.26 -11.08
N ILE A 100 -4.54 13.85 -9.81
CA ILE A 100 -5.52 14.26 -8.80
C ILE A 100 -4.80 14.74 -7.55
N GLN A 101 -5.51 15.50 -6.72
CA GLN A 101 -5.02 15.90 -5.41
C GLN A 101 -5.03 14.71 -4.45
N LEU A 102 -4.15 14.71 -3.47
CA LEU A 102 -4.11 13.62 -2.48
C LEU A 102 -5.41 13.53 -1.69
N GLU A 103 -6.05 14.67 -1.40
CA GLU A 103 -7.35 14.70 -0.74
C GLU A 103 -8.43 13.99 -1.56
N GLN A 104 -8.37 14.13 -2.88
CA GLN A 104 -9.30 13.43 -3.79
C GLN A 104 -9.04 11.94 -3.81
N ALA A 105 -7.77 11.52 -3.73
CA ALA A 105 -7.43 10.10 -3.62
C ALA A 105 -7.97 9.51 -2.31
N ALA A 106 -7.87 10.25 -1.20
CA ALA A 106 -8.44 9.84 0.07
C ALA A 106 -9.96 9.69 -0.02
N ASP A 107 -10.63 10.61 -0.71
CA ASP A 107 -12.08 10.55 -0.93
C ASP A 107 -12.48 9.31 -1.73
N LEU A 108 -11.68 8.92 -2.72
CA LEU A 108 -11.94 7.70 -3.48
C LEU A 108 -11.86 6.46 -2.59
N ILE A 109 -10.90 6.41 -1.69
CA ILE A 109 -10.76 5.30 -0.74
C ILE A 109 -11.98 5.22 0.17
N ILE A 110 -12.38 6.33 0.75
CA ILE A 110 -13.54 6.41 1.64
C ILE A 110 -14.81 6.00 0.90
N ASP A 111 -15.01 6.52 -0.31
CA ASP A 111 -16.17 6.19 -1.13
C ASP A 111 -16.21 4.69 -1.45
N TYR A 112 -15.07 4.09 -1.78
CA TYR A 112 -15.00 2.65 -2.05
C TYR A 112 -15.44 1.84 -0.83
N VAL A 113 -14.88 2.15 0.33
CA VAL A 113 -15.20 1.42 1.57
C VAL A 113 -16.69 1.53 1.89
N ASN A 114 -17.25 2.74 1.79
CA ASN A 114 -18.67 2.98 2.06
C ASN A 114 -19.55 2.18 1.10
N ARG A 115 -19.22 2.14 -0.18
CA ARG A 115 -19.99 1.38 -1.16
C ARG A 115 -19.96 -0.12 -0.88
N VAL A 116 -18.79 -0.66 -0.52
CA VAL A 116 -18.68 -2.09 -0.19
C VAL A 116 -19.48 -2.41 1.07
N GLN A 117 -19.51 -1.51 2.05
CA GLN A 117 -20.29 -1.68 3.28
C GLN A 117 -21.78 -1.44 3.08
N GLY A 118 -22.20 -1.03 1.90
CA GLY A 118 -23.62 -0.82 1.59
C GLY A 118 -24.15 0.55 1.96
N GLU A 119 -23.30 1.51 2.10
CA GLU A 119 -23.67 2.89 2.46
C GLU A 119 -23.77 3.82 1.25
#